data_3d6ddec439d26a81610b5c35a3c58811
#
_entry.id   3d6ddec439d26a81610b5c35a3c58811
#
_cell.length_a   1.000
_cell.length_b   1.000
_cell.length_c   1.000
_cell.angle_alpha   90.00
_cell.angle_beta   90.00
_cell.angle_gamma   90.00
#
_symmetry.space_group_name_H-M   'P 1'
#
loop_
_entity.id
_entity.type
_entity.pdbx_description
1 polymer ?
#
loop_
_entity_poly.entity_id
_entity_poly.type
_entity_poly.pdbx_seq_one_letter_code
_entity_poly.pdbx_strand_id
1 'polypeptide(L)'
;MMFSLICVFAFYKCLPKNLFDAPVSSILLSENNTLLGAHIADDGQWRFPPLSTKQVPDKFKKSIVAFEDKRFFQHIGLDPLAIARAVKLNLKAGRIVSGGSTLTMQVIRLAFDNPKRTFSEKLIEAVRALRLETRFNKNEILSLYASYAPFGGNAVSYTHLTLPTKA
;
A
#
# COMPACT_ATOMS: atom_id res chain seq x y z
N MET A 1 13.34 -1.07 32.47
CA MET A 1 12.85 -2.38 32.00
C MET A 1 11.35 -2.36 31.67
N MET A 2 10.46 -1.90 32.56
CA MET A 2 8.98 -1.84 32.30
C MET A 2 8.61 -0.95 31.11
N PHE A 3 9.22 0.22 30.94
CA PHE A 3 8.97 1.12 29.76
C PHE A 3 9.33 0.46 28.44
N SER A 4 10.44 -0.29 28.37
CA SER A 4 10.83 -1.02 27.15
C SER A 4 9.81 -2.10 26.76
N LEU A 5 9.24 -2.82 27.73
CA LEU A 5 8.19 -3.81 27.49
C LEU A 5 6.90 -3.17 26.97
N ILE A 6 6.53 -2.02 27.51
CA ILE A 6 5.35 -1.26 27.04
C ILE A 6 5.54 -0.82 25.58
N CYS A 7 6.72 -0.28 25.23
CA CYS A 7 7.01 0.12 23.85
C CYS A 7 6.97 -1.07 22.88
N VAL A 8 7.52 -2.20 23.25
CA VAL A 8 7.48 -3.44 22.45
C VAL A 8 6.04 -3.91 22.28
N PHE A 9 5.26 -3.94 23.37
CA PHE A 9 3.85 -4.33 23.29
C PHE A 9 3.04 -3.38 22.38
N ALA A 10 3.22 -2.07 22.54
CA ALA A 10 2.58 -1.06 21.70
C ALA A 10 2.96 -1.22 20.22
N PHE A 11 4.24 -1.49 19.92
CA PHE A 11 4.71 -1.77 18.57
C PHE A 11 4.02 -3.00 17.97
N TYR A 12 3.88 -4.10 18.72
CA TYR A 12 3.20 -5.29 18.22
C TYR A 12 1.69 -5.10 18.05
N LYS A 13 1.08 -4.21 18.82
CA LYS A 13 -0.36 -3.91 18.75
C LYS A 13 -0.72 -2.77 17.80
N CYS A 14 0.24 -2.05 17.21
CA CYS A 14 -0.03 -0.90 16.36
C CYS A 14 -0.65 -1.25 14.98
N LEU A 15 -0.70 -2.54 14.60
CA LEU A 15 -1.41 -3.02 13.42
C LEU A 15 -2.58 -3.95 13.81
N PRO A 16 -3.74 -3.80 13.17
CA PRO A 16 -4.87 -4.70 13.36
C PRO A 16 -4.57 -6.10 12.81
N LYS A 17 -5.34 -7.10 13.25
CA LYS A 17 -5.22 -8.47 12.75
C LYS A 17 -5.55 -8.53 11.25
N ASN A 18 -6.64 -7.92 10.83
CA ASN A 18 -6.97 -7.69 9.42
C ASN A 18 -6.53 -6.28 9.07
N LEU A 19 -5.60 -6.16 8.12
CA LEU A 19 -5.06 -4.85 7.73
C LEU A 19 -6.06 -4.05 6.90
N PHE A 20 -6.83 -4.75 6.05
CA PHE A 20 -7.88 -4.18 5.23
C PHE A 20 -9.18 -4.92 5.51
N ASP A 21 -10.23 -4.16 5.80
CA ASP A 21 -11.58 -4.67 6.12
C ASP A 21 -12.63 -3.99 5.22
N ALA A 22 -12.20 -3.54 4.05
CA ALA A 22 -13.07 -2.86 3.10
C ALA A 22 -13.91 -3.89 2.31
N PRO A 23 -15.18 -3.56 1.98
CA PRO A 23 -16.05 -4.43 1.20
C PRO A 23 -15.44 -4.68 -0.19
N VAL A 24 -15.61 -5.90 -0.70
CA VAL A 24 -15.14 -6.29 -2.04
C VAL A 24 -16.31 -6.46 -3.00
N SER A 25 -16.05 -6.19 -4.27
CA SER A 25 -17.00 -6.42 -5.37
C SER A 25 -17.31 -7.91 -5.51
N SER A 26 -18.58 -8.25 -5.69
CA SER A 26 -18.97 -9.62 -6.06
C SER A 26 -18.58 -9.87 -7.51
N ILE A 27 -17.89 -10.98 -7.76
CA ILE A 27 -17.45 -11.38 -9.10
C ILE A 27 -18.06 -12.72 -9.50
N LEU A 28 -18.44 -12.83 -10.76
CA LEU A 28 -18.88 -14.08 -11.36
C LEU A 28 -17.81 -14.55 -12.34
N LEU A 29 -17.29 -15.74 -12.12
CA LEU A 29 -16.27 -16.35 -12.96
C LEU A 29 -16.84 -17.57 -13.70
N SER A 30 -16.33 -17.83 -14.91
CA SER A 30 -16.54 -19.09 -15.60
C SER A 30 -15.72 -20.21 -14.95
N GLU A 31 -15.97 -21.46 -15.35
CA GLU A 31 -15.18 -22.62 -14.97
C GLU A 31 -13.67 -22.44 -15.23
N ASN A 32 -13.31 -21.69 -16.27
CA ASN A 32 -11.93 -21.38 -16.65
C ASN A 32 -11.41 -20.08 -16.01
N ASN A 33 -12.02 -19.60 -14.91
CA ASN A 33 -11.66 -18.36 -14.21
C ASN A 33 -11.72 -17.08 -15.10
N THR A 34 -12.48 -17.10 -16.19
CA THR A 34 -12.74 -15.89 -16.98
C THR A 34 -13.84 -15.08 -16.32
N LEU A 35 -13.65 -13.77 -16.15
CA LEU A 35 -14.66 -12.90 -15.57
C LEU A 35 -15.86 -12.80 -16.51
N LEU A 36 -17.02 -13.23 -16.01
CA LEU A 36 -18.32 -13.15 -16.71
C LEU A 36 -19.10 -11.91 -16.31
N GLY A 37 -18.92 -11.43 -15.08
CA GLY A 37 -19.58 -10.25 -14.56
C GLY A 37 -19.05 -9.84 -13.21
N ALA A 38 -19.34 -8.62 -12.81
CA ALA A 38 -19.01 -8.11 -11.50
C ALA A 38 -20.11 -7.14 -11.02
N HIS A 39 -20.30 -7.06 -9.71
CA HIS A 39 -21.17 -6.10 -9.06
C HIS A 39 -20.31 -5.21 -8.17
N ILE A 40 -20.58 -3.89 -8.22
CA ILE A 40 -19.88 -2.90 -7.42
C ILE A 40 -20.01 -3.20 -5.93
N ALA A 41 -18.98 -2.93 -5.13
CA ALA A 41 -19.03 -3.10 -3.69
C ALA A 41 -20.02 -2.10 -3.05
N ASP A 42 -20.48 -2.40 -1.82
CA ASP A 42 -21.51 -1.61 -1.12
C ASP A 42 -21.11 -0.14 -0.89
N ASP A 43 -19.80 0.15 -0.88
CA ASP A 43 -19.26 1.51 -0.77
C ASP A 43 -19.13 2.25 -2.11
N GLY A 44 -19.67 1.71 -3.20
CA GLY A 44 -19.62 2.30 -4.53
C GLY A 44 -18.27 2.21 -5.23
N GLN A 45 -17.34 1.39 -4.75
CA GLN A 45 -16.02 1.19 -5.33
C GLN A 45 -15.93 -0.15 -6.07
N TRP A 46 -15.24 -0.17 -7.20
CA TRP A 46 -14.81 -1.39 -7.86
C TRP A 46 -13.58 -1.94 -7.13
N ARG A 47 -13.78 -2.83 -6.20
CA ARG A 47 -12.71 -3.44 -5.41
C ARG A 47 -12.74 -4.95 -5.57
N PHE A 48 -11.95 -5.45 -6.49
CA PHE A 48 -11.82 -6.88 -6.73
C PHE A 48 -11.18 -7.59 -5.54
N PRO A 49 -11.41 -8.92 -5.38
CA PRO A 49 -10.75 -9.70 -4.35
C PRO A 49 -9.24 -9.49 -4.34
N PRO A 50 -8.60 -9.47 -3.14
CA PRO A 50 -7.18 -9.22 -3.03
C PRO A 50 -6.34 -10.19 -3.85
N LEU A 51 -5.32 -9.67 -4.53
CA LEU A 51 -4.41 -10.45 -5.35
C LEU A 51 -3.44 -11.26 -4.48
N SER A 52 -3.23 -12.51 -4.83
CA SER A 52 -2.07 -13.27 -4.34
C SER A 52 -0.78 -12.73 -4.97
N THR A 53 0.36 -13.00 -4.32
CA THR A 53 1.68 -12.55 -4.81
C THR A 53 2.01 -13.04 -6.21
N LYS A 54 1.49 -14.21 -6.62
CA LYS A 54 1.68 -14.81 -7.94
C LYS A 54 0.84 -14.13 -9.03
N GLN A 55 -0.28 -13.52 -8.67
CA GLN A 55 -1.19 -12.86 -9.62
C GLN A 55 -0.74 -11.44 -9.97
N VAL A 56 0.16 -10.84 -9.21
CA VAL A 56 0.69 -9.50 -9.52
C VAL A 56 1.71 -9.60 -10.64
N PRO A 57 1.47 -9.01 -11.83
CA PRO A 57 2.39 -9.12 -12.96
C PRO A 57 3.75 -8.49 -12.68
N ASP A 58 4.81 -9.11 -13.19
CA ASP A 58 6.18 -8.61 -12.98
C ASP A 58 6.41 -7.22 -13.59
N LYS A 59 5.74 -6.92 -14.71
CA LYS A 59 5.78 -5.58 -15.32
C LYS A 59 5.23 -4.53 -14.37
N PHE A 60 4.10 -4.82 -13.69
CA PHE A 60 3.53 -3.93 -12.69
C PHE A 60 4.49 -3.74 -11.51
N LYS A 61 5.02 -4.84 -10.93
CA LYS A 61 5.97 -4.78 -9.81
C LYS A 61 7.18 -3.89 -10.15
N LYS A 62 7.79 -4.11 -11.32
CA LYS A 62 8.94 -3.32 -11.79
C LYS A 62 8.59 -1.85 -11.98
N SER A 63 7.44 -1.56 -12.59
CA SER A 63 7.01 -0.17 -12.85
C SER A 63 6.74 0.58 -11.55
N ILE A 64 5.96 -0.01 -10.63
CA ILE A 64 5.60 0.67 -9.39
C ILE A 64 6.81 0.90 -8.49
N VAL A 65 7.72 -0.08 -8.39
CA VAL A 65 8.98 0.06 -7.66
C VAL A 65 9.86 1.15 -8.29
N ALA A 66 10.00 1.18 -9.61
CA ALA A 66 10.80 2.20 -10.29
C ALA A 66 10.24 3.62 -10.11
N PHE A 67 8.91 3.75 -10.03
CA PHE A 67 8.23 5.04 -9.92
C PHE A 67 8.12 5.53 -8.49
N GLU A 68 7.62 4.68 -7.58
CA GLU A 68 7.28 5.08 -6.21
C GLU A 68 8.44 4.89 -5.22
N ASP A 69 9.23 3.81 -5.37
CA ASP A 69 10.22 3.43 -4.37
C ASP A 69 11.35 2.59 -4.96
N LYS A 70 12.29 3.26 -5.62
CA LYS A 70 13.40 2.59 -6.36
C LYS A 70 14.25 1.65 -5.51
N ARG A 71 14.28 1.84 -4.20
CA ARG A 71 15.05 1.02 -3.27
C ARG A 71 14.17 0.16 -2.37
N PHE A 72 12.95 -0.11 -2.78
CA PHE A 72 11.96 -0.87 -2.03
C PHE A 72 12.51 -2.18 -1.42
N PHE A 73 13.29 -2.93 -2.18
CA PHE A 73 13.87 -4.20 -1.72
C PHE A 73 15.10 -4.04 -0.82
N GLN A 74 15.60 -2.81 -0.61
CA GLN A 74 16.85 -2.54 0.10
C GLN A 74 16.65 -1.97 1.52
N HIS A 75 15.43 -1.61 1.87
CA HIS A 75 15.11 -1.02 3.17
C HIS A 75 13.97 -1.78 3.88
N ILE A 76 13.82 -1.55 5.17
CA ILE A 76 12.84 -2.19 6.06
C ILE A 76 11.67 -1.23 6.37
N GLY A 77 10.89 -0.85 5.34
CA GLY A 77 9.73 0.02 5.49
C GLY A 77 10.01 1.51 5.42
N LEU A 78 11.21 1.96 5.77
CA LEU A 78 11.67 3.34 5.66
C LEU A 78 12.94 3.40 4.81
N ASP A 79 13.05 4.43 3.98
CA ASP A 79 14.24 4.72 3.19
C ASP A 79 14.96 5.97 3.71
N PRO A 80 15.98 5.83 4.57
CA PRO A 80 16.69 6.97 5.15
C PRO A 80 17.34 7.88 4.10
N LEU A 81 17.82 7.30 2.99
CA LEU A 81 18.45 8.10 1.93
C LEU A 81 17.42 8.87 1.11
N ALA A 82 16.22 8.31 0.89
CA ALA A 82 15.12 9.06 0.26
C ALA A 82 14.62 10.19 1.18
N ILE A 83 14.53 9.96 2.47
CA ILE A 83 14.18 10.97 3.46
C ILE A 83 15.22 12.08 3.47
N ALA A 84 16.51 11.77 3.56
CA ALA A 84 17.60 12.76 3.54
C ALA A 84 17.59 13.59 2.25
N ARG A 85 17.38 12.93 1.10
CA ARG A 85 17.24 13.61 -0.20
C ARG A 85 16.04 14.56 -0.21
N ALA A 86 14.88 14.11 0.28
CA ALA A 86 13.67 14.92 0.34
C ALA A 86 13.86 16.15 1.23
N VAL A 87 14.46 15.98 2.42
CA VAL A 87 14.78 17.09 3.32
C VAL A 87 15.70 18.11 2.63
N LYS A 88 16.80 17.64 2.02
CA LYS A 88 17.73 18.53 1.29
C LYS A 88 17.05 19.32 0.18
N LEU A 89 16.20 18.67 -0.62
CA LEU A 89 15.48 19.32 -1.74
C LEU A 89 14.47 20.34 -1.24
N ASN A 90 13.73 20.01 -0.18
CA ASN A 90 12.70 20.87 0.40
C ASN A 90 13.34 22.13 1.05
N LEU A 91 14.44 21.94 1.79
CA LEU A 91 15.19 23.07 2.35
C LEU A 91 15.74 23.99 1.25
N LYS A 92 16.31 23.42 0.18
CA LYS A 92 16.82 24.23 -0.95
C LYS A 92 15.70 24.98 -1.68
N ALA A 93 14.51 24.40 -1.77
CA ALA A 93 13.37 24.99 -2.49
C ALA A 93 12.52 25.93 -1.61
N GLY A 94 12.73 25.96 -0.30
CA GLY A 94 11.89 26.72 0.66
C GLY A 94 10.43 26.25 0.74
N ARG A 95 10.11 25.12 0.10
CA ARG A 95 8.76 24.51 0.07
C ARG A 95 8.86 22.99 -0.12
N ILE A 96 7.76 22.28 0.11
CA ILE A 96 7.71 20.83 -0.10
C ILE A 96 7.65 20.54 -1.61
N VAL A 97 8.75 20.04 -2.16
CA VAL A 97 8.88 19.63 -3.58
C VAL A 97 9.18 18.14 -3.72
N SER A 98 9.57 17.46 -2.65
CA SER A 98 9.89 16.03 -2.65
C SER A 98 9.41 15.36 -1.39
N GLY A 99 8.94 14.09 -1.52
CA GLY A 99 8.55 13.24 -0.42
C GLY A 99 9.54 12.08 -0.23
N GLY A 100 9.68 11.62 1.01
CA GLY A 100 10.46 10.42 1.37
C GLY A 100 9.58 9.25 1.78
N SER A 101 8.33 9.17 1.29
CA SER A 101 7.43 8.07 1.59
C SER A 101 7.79 6.84 0.77
N THR A 102 7.81 5.68 1.40
CA THR A 102 8.04 4.37 0.77
C THR A 102 6.72 3.73 0.34
N LEU A 103 6.78 2.69 -0.49
CA LEU A 103 5.61 1.86 -0.83
C LEU A 103 4.96 1.26 0.43
N THR A 104 5.76 0.79 1.39
CA THR A 104 5.27 0.24 2.66
C THR A 104 4.47 1.28 3.45
N MET A 105 4.95 2.52 3.50
CA MET A 105 4.21 3.62 4.15
C MET A 105 2.91 3.94 3.41
N GLN A 106 2.90 3.86 2.09
CA GLN A 106 1.68 4.06 1.30
C GLN A 106 0.64 2.96 1.58
N VAL A 107 1.05 1.68 1.70
CA VAL A 107 0.14 0.58 2.10
C VAL A 107 -0.47 0.85 3.47
N ILE A 108 0.31 1.31 4.45
CA ILE A 108 -0.20 1.70 5.76
C ILE A 108 -1.23 2.82 5.64
N ARG A 109 -0.93 3.84 4.86
CA ARG A 109 -1.86 4.95 4.64
C ARG A 109 -3.19 4.48 4.06
N LEU A 110 -3.17 3.58 3.08
CA LEU A 110 -4.37 2.99 2.48
C LEU A 110 -5.16 2.18 3.51
N ALA A 111 -4.48 1.42 4.37
CA ALA A 111 -5.12 0.61 5.40
C ALA A 111 -5.80 1.42 6.52
N PHE A 112 -5.41 2.68 6.70
CA PHE A 112 -5.97 3.59 7.71
C PHE A 112 -6.73 4.77 7.08
N ASP A 113 -7.37 4.57 5.92
CA ASP A 113 -8.26 5.52 5.23
C ASP A 113 -7.64 6.90 4.95
N ASN A 114 -6.36 6.92 4.58
CA ASN A 114 -5.65 8.14 4.19
C ASN A 114 -5.78 9.30 5.21
N PRO A 115 -5.31 9.16 6.45
CA PRO A 115 -5.44 10.20 7.46
C PRO A 115 -4.81 11.52 7.03
N LYS A 116 -5.17 12.61 7.70
CA LYS A 116 -4.64 13.96 7.42
C LYS A 116 -3.12 13.96 7.45
N ARG A 117 -2.49 14.68 6.49
CA ARG A 117 -1.03 14.77 6.35
C ARG A 117 -0.42 15.69 7.41
N THR A 118 -0.39 15.25 8.67
CA THR A 118 0.34 15.92 9.75
C THR A 118 1.69 15.24 9.98
N PHE A 119 2.59 15.94 10.67
CA PHE A 119 3.89 15.36 11.02
C PHE A 119 3.74 14.16 11.99
N SER A 120 2.82 14.26 12.95
CA SER A 120 2.50 13.17 13.88
C SER A 120 1.98 11.93 13.16
N GLU A 121 1.03 12.10 12.22
CA GLU A 121 0.53 10.99 11.41
C GLU A 121 1.65 10.36 10.58
N LYS A 122 2.57 11.17 10.05
CA LYS A 122 3.72 10.68 9.31
C LYS A 122 4.65 9.82 10.16
N LEU A 123 4.83 10.17 11.43
CA LEU A 123 5.62 9.38 12.36
C LEU A 123 4.93 8.06 12.72
N ILE A 124 3.62 8.09 12.96
CA ILE A 124 2.81 6.89 13.21
C ILE A 124 2.85 5.96 11.99
N GLU A 125 2.68 6.50 10.78
CA GLU A 125 2.79 5.79 9.51
C GLU A 125 4.16 5.10 9.38
N ALA A 126 5.25 5.78 9.77
CA ALA A 126 6.60 5.24 9.75
C ALA A 126 6.76 4.05 10.72
N VAL A 127 6.28 4.17 11.95
CA VAL A 127 6.32 3.07 12.95
C VAL A 127 5.50 1.87 12.48
N ARG A 128 4.29 2.12 11.95
CA ARG A 128 3.44 1.06 11.39
C ARG A 128 4.07 0.40 10.17
N ALA A 129 4.77 1.16 9.31
CA ALA A 129 5.50 0.61 8.16
C ALA A 129 6.62 -0.35 8.59
N LEU A 130 7.40 0.00 9.62
CA LEU A 130 8.38 -0.91 10.21
C LEU A 130 7.71 -2.20 10.73
N ARG A 131 6.58 -2.07 11.41
CA ARG A 131 5.82 -3.23 11.91
C ARG A 131 5.25 -4.09 10.77
N LEU A 132 4.81 -3.46 9.66
CA LEU A 132 4.30 -4.17 8.49
C LEU A 132 5.38 -5.08 7.89
N GLU A 133 6.61 -4.59 7.75
CA GLU A 133 7.76 -5.35 7.23
C GLU A 133 8.20 -6.52 8.12
N THR A 134 7.85 -6.51 9.41
CA THR A 134 8.07 -7.68 10.27
C THR A 134 6.97 -8.74 10.13
N ARG A 135 5.85 -8.40 9.49
CA ARG A 135 4.68 -9.27 9.33
C ARG A 135 4.53 -9.81 7.91
N PHE A 136 4.90 -9.02 6.91
CA PHE A 136 4.74 -9.32 5.50
C PHE A 136 6.08 -9.18 4.76
N ASN A 137 6.35 -10.07 3.81
CA ASN A 137 7.50 -9.93 2.93
C ASN A 137 7.24 -8.89 1.82
N LYS A 138 8.28 -8.47 1.11
CA LYS A 138 8.22 -7.44 0.07
C LYS A 138 7.21 -7.74 -1.04
N ASN A 139 7.11 -8.99 -1.47
CA ASN A 139 6.15 -9.37 -2.51
C ASN A 139 4.71 -9.32 -2.00
N GLU A 140 4.47 -9.67 -0.74
CA GLU A 140 3.16 -9.53 -0.10
C GLU A 140 2.77 -8.06 0.05
N ILE A 141 3.69 -7.17 0.41
CA ILE A 141 3.46 -5.73 0.49
C ILE A 141 3.12 -5.16 -0.89
N LEU A 142 3.82 -5.57 -1.97
CA LEU A 142 3.48 -5.22 -3.34
C LEU A 142 2.09 -5.74 -3.75
N SER A 143 1.73 -6.94 -3.32
CA SER A 143 0.40 -7.51 -3.56
C SER A 143 -0.69 -6.71 -2.85
N LEU A 144 -0.48 -6.31 -1.60
CA LEU A 144 -1.39 -5.41 -0.87
C LEU A 144 -1.53 -4.06 -1.59
N TYR A 145 -0.41 -3.46 -2.03
CA TYR A 145 -0.47 -2.22 -2.79
C TYR A 145 -1.28 -2.38 -4.08
N ALA A 146 -1.01 -3.43 -4.86
CA ALA A 146 -1.74 -3.71 -6.10
C ALA A 146 -3.23 -3.96 -5.88
N SER A 147 -3.60 -4.51 -4.72
CA SER A 147 -5.00 -4.83 -4.39
C SER A 147 -5.80 -3.62 -3.89
N TYR A 148 -5.15 -2.67 -3.22
CA TYR A 148 -5.87 -1.61 -2.50
C TYR A 148 -5.53 -0.19 -2.94
N ALA A 149 -4.50 0.02 -3.77
CA ALA A 149 -4.20 1.35 -4.29
C ALA A 149 -5.27 1.81 -5.29
N PRO A 150 -5.68 3.09 -5.25
CA PRO A 150 -6.60 3.67 -6.22
C PRO A 150 -5.86 3.92 -7.53
N PHE A 151 -6.35 3.34 -8.63
CA PHE A 151 -5.78 3.51 -9.99
C PHE A 151 -6.58 4.46 -10.88
N GLY A 152 -7.52 5.20 -10.30
CA GLY A 152 -8.32 6.23 -10.97
C GLY A 152 -9.82 5.97 -10.90
N GLY A 153 -10.59 7.05 -10.85
CA GLY A 153 -12.05 7.00 -10.70
C GLY A 153 -12.48 6.16 -9.50
N ASN A 154 -13.46 5.28 -9.73
CA ASN A 154 -13.97 4.35 -8.71
C ASN A 154 -13.24 3.00 -8.68
N ALA A 155 -12.10 2.87 -9.40
CA ALA A 155 -11.36 1.62 -9.49
C ALA A 155 -10.31 1.54 -8.39
N VAL A 156 -10.45 0.56 -7.52
CA VAL A 156 -9.48 0.17 -6.51
C VAL A 156 -9.04 -1.25 -6.83
N SER A 157 -7.79 -1.46 -7.11
CA SER A 157 -7.14 -2.69 -7.51
C SER A 157 -6.66 -2.68 -8.96
N TYR A 158 -5.44 -3.15 -9.15
CA TYR A 158 -4.80 -3.32 -10.45
C TYR A 158 -5.57 -4.26 -11.40
N THR A 159 -6.31 -5.23 -10.86
CA THR A 159 -7.08 -6.20 -11.67
C THR A 159 -8.11 -5.53 -12.58
N HIS A 160 -8.66 -4.38 -12.18
CA HIS A 160 -9.60 -3.63 -13.01
C HIS A 160 -8.94 -3.09 -14.29
N LEU A 161 -7.66 -2.75 -14.25
CA LEU A 161 -6.93 -2.21 -15.41
C LEU A 161 -6.54 -3.28 -16.43
N THR A 162 -6.56 -4.55 -16.05
CA THR A 162 -6.18 -5.68 -16.93
C THR A 162 -7.37 -6.43 -17.51
N LEU A 163 -8.60 -6.08 -17.11
CA LEU A 163 -9.79 -6.66 -17.71
C LEU A 163 -9.93 -6.13 -19.14
N PRO A 164 -10.18 -7.01 -20.15
CA PRO A 164 -10.47 -6.56 -21.49
C PRO A 164 -11.75 -5.73 -21.44
N THR A 165 -11.62 -4.41 -21.58
CA THR A 165 -12.75 -3.55 -21.90
C THR A 165 -13.24 -3.99 -23.28
N LYS A 166 -14.30 -4.80 -23.34
CA LYS A 166 -15.04 -4.93 -24.59
C LYS A 166 -15.59 -3.54 -24.91
N ALA A 167 -15.02 -2.94 -25.95
CA ALA A 167 -15.61 -1.81 -26.65
C ALA A 167 -16.97 -2.21 -27.20
#